data_8903a01e161668659a02954488ffd933
#
_entry.id   8903a01e161668659a02954488ffd933
#
_cell.length_a   1.000
_cell.length_b   1.000
_cell.length_c   1.000
_cell.angle_alpha   90.00
_cell.angle_beta   90.00
_cell.angle_gamma   90.00
#
_symmetry.space_group_name_H-M   'P 1'
#
loop_
_entity.id
_entity.type
_entity.pdbx_description
1 polymer ?
#
loop_
_entity_poly.entity_id
_entity_poly.type
_entity_poly.pdbx_seq_one_letter_code
_entity_poly.pdbx_strand_id
1 'polypeptide(L)'
;MIGTYVLIGLIVLALIFAKMAIVIIPQSETKIIERLGKYYATLKPGINIIIPFIDRAKVICTLVRGRYVYSNNIDLREQVYDFDKQNVITKDNIQMQINALLYFQIVDPFKAVYEINNLPNAIEKLTQTTLRNIIGEMELDQTLTSRDTINTKLRGVLDDATNKWGIKVNRVELQDIIPPQSVLQAMEKQMQAERDKRATILTSEGKKQADILRSEGEKAATINRAEADKQQAILRAEGEAQARVRKAEAEAVAIEKITEAVGKSTNPANYLLAQKYIQMMQSVAEGDRTKTVYLPYEATNLLGSIGGIKELFTSDKTNADAKGKKAE
;
A
#
# COMPACT_ATOMS: atom_id res chain seq x y z
N MET A 1 -6.93 93.18 25.04
CA MET A 1 -7.62 92.36 24.01
C MET A 1 -6.67 91.86 22.93
N ILE A 2 -5.80 92.61 22.29
CA ILE A 2 -4.89 92.16 21.21
C ILE A 2 -3.90 91.13 21.75
N GLY A 3 -3.33 91.25 22.97
CA GLY A 3 -2.42 90.26 23.53
C GLY A 3 -3.06 88.89 23.78
N THR A 4 -4.34 88.82 24.14
CA THR A 4 -5.09 87.55 24.32
C THR A 4 -5.33 86.81 23.00
N TYR A 5 -5.61 87.53 21.91
CA TYR A 5 -5.76 86.94 20.60
C TYR A 5 -4.43 86.40 20.05
N VAL A 6 -3.30 87.12 20.29
CA VAL A 6 -1.97 86.63 19.91
C VAL A 6 -1.59 85.38 20.70
N LEU A 7 -1.89 85.33 22.02
CA LEU A 7 -1.63 84.14 22.83
C LEU A 7 -2.44 82.93 22.36
N ILE A 8 -3.73 83.14 22.09
CA ILE A 8 -4.59 82.05 21.51
C ILE A 8 -4.06 81.57 20.16
N GLY A 9 -3.62 82.46 19.29
CA GLY A 9 -3.02 82.10 18.00
C GLY A 9 -1.75 81.31 18.17
N LEU A 10 -0.86 81.62 19.11
CA LEU A 10 0.35 80.87 19.43
C LEU A 10 0.02 79.45 19.98
N ILE A 11 -0.98 79.34 20.86
CA ILE A 11 -1.41 78.06 21.40
C ILE A 11 -1.99 77.17 20.28
N VAL A 12 -2.83 77.69 19.41
CA VAL A 12 -3.39 76.97 18.25
C VAL A 12 -2.28 76.54 17.31
N LEU A 13 -1.33 77.45 17.04
CA LEU A 13 -0.16 77.06 16.20
C LEU A 13 0.67 75.96 16.83
N ALA A 14 0.93 76.05 18.16
CA ALA A 14 1.65 75.01 18.89
C ALA A 14 0.91 73.65 18.84
N LEU A 15 -0.41 73.63 18.97
CA LEU A 15 -1.24 72.43 18.87
C LEU A 15 -1.21 71.79 17.44
N ILE A 16 -1.22 72.65 16.40
CA ILE A 16 -1.09 72.21 15.01
C ILE A 16 0.28 71.57 14.81
N PHE A 17 1.35 72.21 15.29
CA PHE A 17 2.69 71.69 15.25
C PHE A 17 2.81 70.36 16.00
N ALA A 18 2.25 70.27 17.21
CA ALA A 18 2.23 68.98 17.97
C ALA A 18 1.48 67.91 17.28
N LYS A 19 0.34 68.20 16.64
CA LYS A 19 -0.40 67.19 15.83
C LYS A 19 0.40 66.73 14.60
N MET A 20 1.11 67.63 13.93
CA MET A 20 1.96 67.26 12.77
C MET A 20 3.23 66.52 13.17
N ALA A 21 3.70 66.68 14.39
CA ALA A 21 4.91 66.01 14.91
C ALA A 21 4.66 64.55 15.29
N ILE A 22 3.42 64.18 15.61
CA ILE A 22 3.07 62.82 16.03
C ILE A 22 2.78 61.97 14.79
N VAL A 23 3.55 60.91 14.61
CA VAL A 23 3.34 59.88 13.56
C VAL A 23 3.09 58.56 14.22
N ILE A 24 1.94 57.94 13.91
CA ILE A 24 1.57 56.60 14.36
C ILE A 24 1.90 55.64 13.26
N ILE A 25 2.65 54.58 13.59
CA ILE A 25 3.05 53.53 12.65
C ILE A 25 2.36 52.23 13.09
N PRO A 26 1.66 51.55 12.14
CA PRO A 26 1.03 50.26 12.41
C PRO A 26 2.05 49.19 12.80
N GLN A 27 1.57 48.10 13.43
CA GLN A 27 2.35 46.93 13.72
C GLN A 27 2.83 46.29 12.39
N SER A 28 4.06 45.82 12.35
CA SER A 28 4.71 45.21 11.18
C SER A 28 5.03 46.18 10.02
N GLU A 29 4.89 47.48 10.22
CA GLU A 29 5.33 48.52 9.30
C GLU A 29 6.45 49.36 9.91
N THR A 30 7.23 50.01 9.05
CA THR A 30 8.28 50.95 9.46
C THR A 30 8.36 52.08 8.46
N LYS A 31 8.91 53.20 8.90
CA LYS A 31 9.20 54.38 8.06
C LYS A 31 10.63 54.83 8.22
N ILE A 32 11.27 55.19 7.12
CA ILE A 32 12.58 55.79 7.12
C ILE A 32 12.42 57.28 7.04
N ILE A 33 13.06 57.99 7.98
CA ILE A 33 13.05 59.46 8.05
C ILE A 33 14.38 59.99 7.59
N GLU A 34 14.33 60.93 6.65
CA GLU A 34 15.43 61.74 6.20
C GLU A 34 15.29 63.15 6.83
N ARG A 35 16.38 63.64 7.41
CA ARG A 35 16.51 65.00 7.90
C ARG A 35 17.45 65.77 7.02
N LEU A 36 16.94 66.82 6.33
CA LEU A 36 17.72 67.59 5.36
C LEU A 36 18.45 66.74 4.33
N GLY A 37 17.80 65.64 3.82
CA GLY A 37 18.39 64.76 2.82
C GLY A 37 19.35 63.69 3.35
N LYS A 38 19.62 63.65 4.66
CA LYS A 38 20.45 62.64 5.31
C LYS A 38 19.57 61.66 6.10
N TYR A 39 19.88 60.39 6.08
CA TYR A 39 19.24 59.39 6.95
C TYR A 39 19.34 59.82 8.40
N TYR A 40 18.20 59.84 9.09
CA TYR A 40 18.12 60.21 10.49
C TYR A 40 17.76 59.00 11.38
N ALA A 41 16.62 58.36 11.11
CA ALA A 41 16.16 57.22 11.89
C ALA A 41 15.19 56.34 11.12
N THR A 42 15.11 55.09 11.55
CA THR A 42 14.05 54.13 11.16
C THR A 42 13.03 54.06 12.28
N LEU A 43 11.81 54.55 12.04
CA LEU A 43 10.74 54.63 13.04
C LEU A 43 10.15 53.24 13.27
N LYS A 44 10.05 52.86 14.53
CA LYS A 44 9.45 51.58 14.94
C LYS A 44 7.91 51.70 15.05
N PRO A 45 7.17 50.57 15.04
CA PRO A 45 5.74 50.56 15.31
C PRO A 45 5.39 51.27 16.61
N GLY A 46 4.27 52.00 16.59
CA GLY A 46 3.80 52.80 17.71
C GLY A 46 3.83 54.31 17.46
N ILE A 47 3.83 55.11 18.54
CA ILE A 47 3.83 56.57 18.50
C ILE A 47 5.27 57.07 18.38
N ASN A 48 5.55 57.82 17.33
CA ASN A 48 6.85 58.45 17.08
C ASN A 48 6.68 59.95 16.94
N ILE A 49 7.72 60.70 17.30
CA ILE A 49 7.74 62.15 17.20
C ILE A 49 8.77 62.54 16.14
N ILE A 50 8.35 63.32 15.16
CA ILE A 50 9.18 63.90 14.10
C ILE A 50 9.13 65.42 14.13
N ILE A 51 10.13 66.08 13.55
CA ILE A 51 10.12 67.53 13.40
C ILE A 51 9.45 67.90 12.06
N PRO A 52 8.22 68.46 12.05
CA PRO A 52 7.55 68.85 10.83
C PRO A 52 8.41 69.75 9.96
N PHE A 53 8.29 69.67 8.65
CA PHE A 53 9.04 70.41 7.60
C PHE A 53 10.51 70.04 7.44
N ILE A 54 11.22 69.61 8.49
CA ILE A 54 12.64 69.22 8.42
C ILE A 54 12.75 67.73 8.15
N ASP A 55 11.95 66.93 8.84
CA ASP A 55 11.93 65.49 8.71
C ASP A 55 10.96 65.06 7.59
N ARG A 56 11.45 64.28 6.64
CA ARG A 56 10.64 63.74 5.53
C ARG A 56 10.72 62.24 5.49
N ALA A 57 9.55 61.60 5.35
CA ALA A 57 9.54 60.18 5.13
C ALA A 57 10.00 59.83 3.70
N LYS A 58 10.94 58.89 3.61
CA LYS A 58 11.42 58.40 2.32
C LYS A 58 10.36 57.58 1.61
N VAL A 59 10.12 57.89 0.35
CA VAL A 59 9.20 57.17 -0.52
C VAL A 59 9.92 55.97 -1.08
N ILE A 60 9.33 54.80 -0.99
CA ILE A 60 9.81 53.57 -1.58
C ILE A 60 8.83 53.05 -2.63
N CYS A 61 9.36 52.34 -3.60
CA CYS A 61 8.57 51.63 -4.58
C CYS A 61 8.39 50.17 -4.14
N THR A 62 7.16 49.71 -4.04
CA THR A 62 6.77 48.35 -3.75
C THR A 62 5.88 47.81 -4.85
N LEU A 63 5.90 46.51 -5.08
CA LEU A 63 5.02 45.85 -6.04
C LEU A 63 3.83 45.25 -5.29
N VAL A 64 2.63 45.80 -5.51
CA VAL A 64 1.40 45.31 -4.89
C VAL A 64 0.46 44.84 -6.00
N ARG A 65 0.15 43.55 -6.02
CA ARG A 65 -0.73 42.93 -7.05
C ARG A 65 -0.32 43.27 -8.48
N GLY A 66 0.98 43.16 -8.78
CA GLY A 66 1.51 43.43 -10.12
C GLY A 66 1.57 44.91 -10.50
N ARG A 67 1.34 45.87 -9.57
CA ARG A 67 1.44 47.31 -9.81
C ARG A 67 2.47 47.94 -8.91
N TYR A 68 3.29 48.83 -9.47
CA TYR A 68 4.25 49.61 -8.73
C TYR A 68 3.49 50.68 -7.91
N VAL A 69 3.60 50.62 -6.61
CA VAL A 69 2.98 51.54 -5.67
C VAL A 69 4.07 52.25 -4.90
N TYR A 70 4.01 53.59 -4.86
CA TYR A 70 4.92 54.38 -4.08
C TYR A 70 4.31 54.66 -2.69
N SER A 71 4.99 54.20 -1.65
CA SER A 71 4.55 54.31 -0.27
C SER A 71 5.67 54.86 0.62
N ASN A 72 5.27 55.55 1.69
CA ASN A 72 6.18 55.97 2.76
C ASN A 72 6.33 54.88 3.84
N ASN A 73 5.49 53.87 3.81
CA ASN A 73 5.51 52.77 4.76
C ASN A 73 6.19 51.56 4.10
N ILE A 74 7.04 50.89 4.86
CA ILE A 74 7.71 49.66 4.50
C ILE A 74 7.04 48.54 5.27
N ASP A 75 6.45 47.58 4.61
CA ASP A 75 5.86 46.38 5.22
C ASP A 75 6.96 45.36 5.50
N LEU A 76 7.08 44.93 6.76
CA LEU A 76 8.05 43.94 7.22
C LEU A 76 7.53 42.52 7.20
N ARG A 77 6.28 42.32 6.82
CA ARG A 77 5.70 40.96 6.67
C ARG A 77 6.27 40.28 5.42
N GLU A 78 6.10 38.97 5.38
CA GLU A 78 6.43 38.19 4.18
C GLU A 78 5.56 38.66 3.00
N GLN A 79 6.20 38.96 1.90
CA GLN A 79 5.59 39.42 0.66
C GLN A 79 5.80 38.35 -0.42
N VAL A 80 4.84 38.27 -1.35
CA VAL A 80 4.89 37.35 -2.48
C VAL A 80 4.98 38.18 -3.76
N TYR A 81 6.02 37.92 -4.57
CA TYR A 81 6.12 38.48 -5.90
C TYR A 81 5.87 37.37 -6.91
N ASP A 82 4.89 37.63 -7.79
CA ASP A 82 4.59 36.80 -8.94
C ASP A 82 5.22 37.49 -10.16
N PHE A 83 6.12 36.78 -10.83
CA PHE A 83 6.84 37.31 -11.97
C PHE A 83 6.18 36.86 -13.27
N ASP A 84 6.22 37.73 -14.27
CA ASP A 84 5.72 37.39 -15.60
C ASP A 84 6.46 36.21 -16.24
N LYS A 85 5.74 35.46 -17.06
CA LYS A 85 6.29 34.33 -17.83
C LYS A 85 7.44 34.79 -18.70
N GLN A 86 8.56 34.11 -18.63
CA GLN A 86 9.72 34.37 -19.47
C GLN A 86 10.07 33.17 -20.32
N ASN A 87 10.62 33.45 -21.51
CA ASN A 87 11.16 32.44 -22.39
C ASN A 87 12.57 32.06 -21.93
N VAL A 88 12.79 30.76 -21.74
CA VAL A 88 14.08 30.16 -21.42
C VAL A 88 14.39 29.02 -22.39
N ILE A 89 15.65 28.68 -22.53
CA ILE A 89 16.12 27.59 -23.39
C ILE A 89 16.84 26.60 -22.48
N THR A 90 16.44 25.34 -22.55
CA THR A 90 17.06 24.24 -21.81
C THR A 90 18.36 23.79 -22.48
N LYS A 91 19.12 22.93 -21.79
CA LYS A 91 20.37 22.37 -22.28
C LYS A 91 20.20 21.59 -23.60
N ASP A 92 19.06 20.93 -23.77
CA ASP A 92 18.65 20.19 -24.98
C ASP A 92 18.04 21.09 -26.07
N ASN A 93 18.25 22.42 -25.95
CA ASN A 93 17.85 23.45 -26.92
C ASN A 93 16.32 23.57 -27.14
N ILE A 94 15.54 23.25 -26.14
CA ILE A 94 14.09 23.42 -26.16
C ILE A 94 13.72 24.76 -25.55
N GLN A 95 13.00 25.60 -26.30
CA GLN A 95 12.48 26.85 -25.80
C GLN A 95 11.17 26.60 -25.04
N MET A 96 11.07 27.08 -23.79
CA MET A 96 9.87 26.97 -22.95
C MET A 96 9.55 28.27 -22.26
N GLN A 97 8.32 28.39 -21.80
CA GLN A 97 7.89 29.51 -20.94
C GLN A 97 7.84 29.03 -19.50
N ILE A 98 8.38 29.84 -18.59
CA ILE A 98 8.45 29.55 -17.17
C ILE A 98 8.23 30.81 -16.34
N ASN A 99 7.53 30.68 -15.23
CA ASN A 99 7.40 31.74 -14.22
C ASN A 99 7.65 31.18 -12.82
N ALA A 100 7.93 32.08 -11.89
CA ALA A 100 8.22 31.73 -10.51
C ALA A 100 7.55 32.69 -9.55
N LEU A 101 7.25 32.20 -8.34
CA LEU A 101 6.81 32.94 -7.18
C LEU A 101 7.97 33.09 -6.22
N LEU A 102 8.19 34.28 -5.70
CA LEU A 102 9.20 34.58 -4.72
C LEU A 102 8.55 35.04 -3.42
N TYR A 103 8.85 34.34 -2.34
CA TYR A 103 8.47 34.70 -0.96
C TYR A 103 9.68 35.33 -0.28
N PHE A 104 9.56 36.57 0.11
CA PHE A 104 10.65 37.31 0.75
C PHE A 104 10.13 38.22 1.83
N GLN A 105 11.02 38.63 2.72
CA GLN A 105 10.75 39.54 3.83
C GLN A 105 11.88 40.57 3.90
N ILE A 106 11.49 41.84 4.16
CA ILE A 106 12.45 42.90 4.42
C ILE A 106 12.90 42.80 5.88
N VAL A 107 14.17 42.47 6.10
CA VAL A 107 14.77 42.35 7.43
C VAL A 107 15.44 43.67 7.86
N ASP A 108 16.12 44.30 6.93
CA ASP A 108 16.80 45.60 7.15
C ASP A 108 16.23 46.66 6.21
N PRO A 109 15.27 47.48 6.70
CA PRO A 109 14.66 48.53 5.89
C PRO A 109 15.65 49.58 5.38
N PHE A 110 16.71 49.86 6.15
CA PHE A 110 17.74 50.83 5.75
C PHE A 110 18.44 50.36 4.47
N LYS A 111 18.92 49.14 4.45
CA LYS A 111 19.58 48.57 3.27
C LYS A 111 18.64 48.47 2.09
N ALA A 112 17.38 48.07 2.34
CA ALA A 112 16.36 47.91 1.28
C ALA A 112 16.06 49.22 0.54
N VAL A 113 16.33 50.35 1.15
CA VAL A 113 16.05 51.69 0.60
C VAL A 113 17.29 52.36 0.01
N TYR A 114 18.46 52.19 0.64
CA TYR A 114 19.66 52.91 0.25
C TYR A 114 20.69 52.12 -0.55
N GLU A 115 20.69 50.79 -0.42
CA GLU A 115 21.65 49.91 -1.16
C GLU A 115 21.15 49.60 -2.58
N ILE A 116 19.84 49.72 -2.85
CA ILE A 116 19.27 49.40 -4.13
C ILE A 116 18.26 50.42 -4.59
N ASN A 117 18.33 50.83 -5.83
CA ASN A 117 17.30 51.65 -6.46
C ASN A 117 16.25 50.74 -7.12
N ASN A 118 14.97 50.94 -6.79
CA ASN A 118 13.85 50.13 -7.31
C ASN A 118 13.99 48.64 -7.01
N LEU A 119 13.84 48.33 -5.75
CA LEU A 119 13.92 46.96 -5.21
C LEU A 119 13.11 45.91 -5.97
N PRO A 120 11.81 46.12 -6.31
CA PRO A 120 11.01 45.14 -7.05
C PRO A 120 11.63 44.77 -8.40
N ASN A 121 12.03 45.78 -9.15
CA ASN A 121 12.64 45.54 -10.47
C ASN A 121 13.99 44.79 -10.38
N ALA A 122 14.79 45.12 -9.36
CA ALA A 122 16.07 44.46 -9.15
C ALA A 122 15.90 42.99 -8.79
N ILE A 123 14.95 42.66 -7.88
CA ILE A 123 14.60 41.28 -7.54
C ILE A 123 14.07 40.52 -8.76
N GLU A 124 13.20 41.15 -9.54
CA GLU A 124 12.64 40.55 -10.76
C GLU A 124 13.76 40.19 -11.75
N LYS A 125 14.66 41.13 -12.08
CA LYS A 125 15.74 40.90 -13.04
C LYS A 125 16.74 39.86 -12.53
N LEU A 126 17.04 39.86 -11.25
CA LEU A 126 17.90 38.87 -10.64
C LEU A 126 17.27 37.47 -10.72
N THR A 127 16.00 37.36 -10.34
CA THR A 127 15.26 36.08 -10.41
C THR A 127 15.17 35.57 -11.84
N GLN A 128 14.83 36.43 -12.81
CA GLN A 128 14.75 36.06 -14.23
C GLN A 128 16.07 35.56 -14.77
N THR A 129 17.17 36.22 -14.43
CA THR A 129 18.51 35.85 -14.90
C THR A 129 18.98 34.55 -14.25
N THR A 130 18.80 34.41 -12.95
CA THR A 130 19.18 33.20 -12.23
C THR A 130 18.37 32.00 -12.69
N LEU A 131 17.05 32.16 -12.88
CA LEU A 131 16.19 31.12 -13.40
C LEU A 131 16.63 30.64 -14.79
N ARG A 132 16.95 31.62 -15.68
CA ARG A 132 17.44 31.31 -17.04
C ARG A 132 18.75 30.50 -16.99
N ASN A 133 19.67 30.85 -16.11
CA ASN A 133 20.94 30.14 -15.96
C ASN A 133 20.72 28.70 -15.46
N ILE A 134 19.92 28.53 -14.41
CA ILE A 134 19.67 27.20 -13.83
C ILE A 134 18.98 26.29 -14.85
N ILE A 135 17.95 26.79 -15.55
CA ILE A 135 17.24 26.03 -16.58
C ILE A 135 18.14 25.71 -17.78
N GLY A 136 19.00 26.65 -18.18
CA GLY A 136 19.96 26.44 -19.27
C GLY A 136 21.00 25.33 -19.01
N GLU A 137 21.20 24.94 -17.76
CA GLU A 137 22.06 23.82 -17.37
C GLU A 137 21.32 22.48 -17.33
N MET A 138 20.00 22.48 -17.39
CA MET A 138 19.15 21.29 -17.22
C MET A 138 18.46 20.88 -18.51
N GLU A 139 18.20 19.59 -18.67
CA GLU A 139 17.36 19.04 -19.73
C GLU A 139 15.88 19.24 -19.40
N LEU A 140 15.01 19.18 -20.41
CA LEU A 140 13.57 19.37 -20.25
C LEU A 140 12.98 18.42 -19.21
N ASP A 141 13.29 17.12 -19.31
CA ASP A 141 12.79 16.11 -18.39
C ASP A 141 13.23 16.37 -16.94
N GLN A 142 14.48 16.81 -16.75
CA GLN A 142 14.99 17.20 -15.44
C GLN A 142 14.28 18.44 -14.91
N THR A 143 13.99 19.41 -15.77
CA THR A 143 13.29 20.64 -15.39
C THR A 143 11.86 20.34 -14.91
N LEU A 144 11.18 19.39 -15.54
CA LEU A 144 9.82 18.97 -15.17
C LEU A 144 9.78 18.13 -13.88
N THR A 145 10.77 17.27 -13.68
CA THR A 145 10.78 16.30 -12.57
C THR A 145 11.48 16.81 -11.31
N SER A 146 12.47 17.73 -11.45
CA SER A 146 13.35 18.16 -10.35
C SER A 146 13.04 19.56 -9.84
N ARG A 147 11.77 19.96 -9.76
CA ARG A 147 11.33 21.29 -9.30
C ARG A 147 11.93 21.68 -7.95
N ASP A 148 11.99 20.77 -7.00
CA ASP A 148 12.52 21.03 -5.66
C ASP A 148 14.01 21.39 -5.69
N THR A 149 14.77 20.75 -6.57
CA THR A 149 16.19 21.06 -6.77
C THR A 149 16.36 22.45 -7.34
N ILE A 150 15.54 22.83 -8.33
CA ILE A 150 15.57 24.16 -8.94
C ILE A 150 15.17 25.22 -7.90
N ASN A 151 14.10 25.02 -7.16
CA ASN A 151 13.61 25.91 -6.11
C ASN A 151 14.71 26.14 -5.05
N THR A 152 15.38 25.09 -4.63
CA THR A 152 16.47 25.15 -3.63
C THR A 152 17.68 25.92 -4.15
N LYS A 153 18.10 25.66 -5.40
CA LYS A 153 19.20 26.38 -6.04
C LYS A 153 18.86 27.87 -6.23
N LEU A 154 17.67 28.17 -6.74
CA LEU A 154 17.17 29.52 -6.91
C LEU A 154 17.17 30.28 -5.58
N ARG A 155 16.60 29.68 -4.53
CA ARG A 155 16.55 30.27 -3.20
C ARG A 155 17.95 30.59 -2.69
N GLY A 156 18.91 29.69 -2.81
CA GLY A 156 20.29 29.89 -2.34
C GLY A 156 20.95 31.08 -3.03
N VAL A 157 20.92 31.12 -4.36
CA VAL A 157 21.53 32.20 -5.14
C VAL A 157 20.84 33.57 -4.89
N LEU A 158 19.50 33.55 -4.80
CA LEU A 158 18.75 34.78 -4.57
C LEU A 158 18.97 35.29 -3.15
N ASP A 159 18.96 34.44 -2.12
CA ASP A 159 19.18 34.83 -0.72
C ASP A 159 20.57 35.44 -0.53
N ASP A 160 21.60 34.81 -1.08
CA ASP A 160 22.97 35.32 -1.04
C ASP A 160 23.11 36.72 -1.68
N ALA A 161 22.46 36.94 -2.81
CA ALA A 161 22.51 38.22 -3.51
C ALA A 161 21.66 39.31 -2.82
N THR A 162 20.48 38.95 -2.30
CA THR A 162 19.53 39.92 -1.70
C THR A 162 19.86 40.25 -0.26
N ASN A 163 20.67 39.45 0.43
CA ASN A 163 21.15 39.79 1.79
C ASN A 163 21.85 41.14 1.85
N LYS A 164 22.58 41.55 0.81
CA LYS A 164 23.21 42.87 0.70
C LYS A 164 22.19 44.01 0.75
N TRP A 165 20.99 43.75 0.25
CA TRP A 165 19.87 44.70 0.23
C TRP A 165 18.97 44.59 1.46
N GLY A 166 19.38 43.82 2.48
CA GLY A 166 18.61 43.66 3.71
C GLY A 166 17.31 42.85 3.52
N ILE A 167 17.26 41.99 2.53
CA ILE A 167 16.11 41.15 2.22
C ILE A 167 16.49 39.71 2.45
N LYS A 168 15.56 38.96 3.02
CA LYS A 168 15.65 37.51 3.19
C LYS A 168 14.68 36.81 2.25
N VAL A 169 15.18 35.94 1.41
CA VAL A 169 14.37 35.06 0.57
C VAL A 169 14.02 33.79 1.35
N ASN A 170 12.75 33.63 1.70
CA ASN A 170 12.29 32.49 2.46
C ASN A 170 12.09 31.28 1.54
N ARG A 171 11.42 31.49 0.40
CA ARG A 171 11.07 30.44 -0.53
C ARG A 171 10.96 30.96 -1.96
N VAL A 172 11.30 30.09 -2.91
CA VAL A 172 11.06 30.31 -4.34
C VAL A 172 10.31 29.10 -4.87
N GLU A 173 9.29 29.32 -5.66
CA GLU A 173 8.51 28.24 -6.26
C GLU A 173 8.33 28.47 -7.76
N LEU A 174 8.61 27.43 -8.54
CA LEU A 174 8.24 27.40 -9.94
C LEU A 174 6.76 27.17 -10.08
N GLN A 175 6.05 28.09 -10.76
CA GLN A 175 4.61 27.99 -10.95
C GLN A 175 4.27 27.17 -12.20
N ASP A 176 4.51 27.72 -13.38
CA ASP A 176 4.21 27.10 -14.65
C ASP A 176 5.50 26.77 -15.41
N ILE A 177 5.54 25.61 -16.05
CA ILE A 177 6.55 25.21 -17.01
C ILE A 177 5.80 24.79 -18.27
N ILE A 178 5.86 25.59 -19.31
CA ILE A 178 5.07 25.40 -20.54
C ILE A 178 6.03 25.15 -21.70
N PRO A 179 6.27 23.90 -22.08
CA PRO A 179 7.03 23.55 -23.29
C PRO A 179 6.22 23.85 -24.55
N PRO A 180 6.85 23.89 -25.75
CA PRO A 180 6.15 24.01 -27.02
C PRO A 180 5.18 22.85 -27.26
N GLN A 181 4.09 23.12 -27.95
CA GLN A 181 3.04 22.13 -28.24
C GLN A 181 3.57 20.89 -28.99
N SER A 182 4.52 21.10 -29.92
CA SER A 182 5.16 19.99 -30.63
C SER A 182 5.91 19.02 -29.73
N VAL A 183 6.58 19.56 -28.73
CA VAL A 183 7.33 18.77 -27.74
C VAL A 183 6.37 18.01 -26.82
N LEU A 184 5.31 18.67 -26.35
CA LEU A 184 4.25 18.02 -25.57
C LEU A 184 3.65 16.81 -26.29
N GLN A 185 3.30 16.96 -27.56
CA GLN A 185 2.77 15.87 -28.38
C GLN A 185 3.78 14.72 -28.57
N ALA A 186 5.07 15.04 -28.74
CA ALA A 186 6.11 14.03 -28.84
C ALA A 186 6.29 13.26 -27.51
N MET A 187 6.30 13.98 -26.39
CA MET A 187 6.39 13.38 -25.04
C MET A 187 5.15 12.51 -24.74
N GLU A 188 3.95 12.96 -25.08
CA GLU A 188 2.73 12.16 -24.90
C GLU A 188 2.81 10.82 -25.65
N LYS A 189 3.25 10.86 -26.92
CA LYS A 189 3.44 9.64 -27.73
C LYS A 189 4.52 8.72 -27.13
N GLN A 190 5.64 9.30 -26.70
CA GLN A 190 6.73 8.54 -26.08
C GLN A 190 6.27 7.89 -24.77
N MET A 191 5.60 8.65 -23.90
CA MET A 191 5.05 8.14 -22.64
C MET A 191 4.01 7.06 -22.87
N GLN A 192 3.14 7.22 -23.88
CA GLN A 192 2.16 6.19 -24.24
C GLN A 192 2.86 4.90 -24.66
N ALA A 193 3.84 4.97 -25.56
CA ALA A 193 4.61 3.82 -26.02
C ALA A 193 5.37 3.13 -24.87
N GLU A 194 5.93 3.90 -23.94
CA GLU A 194 6.59 3.35 -22.77
C GLU A 194 5.62 2.66 -21.81
N ARG A 195 4.45 3.26 -21.57
CA ARG A 195 3.39 2.64 -20.76
C ARG A 195 2.89 1.34 -21.38
N ASP A 196 2.67 1.32 -22.69
CA ASP A 196 2.23 0.15 -23.42
C ASP A 196 3.29 -0.97 -23.36
N LYS A 197 4.57 -0.61 -23.52
CA LYS A 197 5.68 -1.54 -23.34
C LYS A 197 5.73 -2.14 -21.94
N ARG A 198 5.65 -1.28 -20.90
CA ARG A 198 5.64 -1.74 -19.50
C ARG A 198 4.42 -2.63 -19.20
N ALA A 199 3.23 -2.24 -19.70
CA ALA A 199 2.01 -3.04 -19.56
C ALA A 199 2.15 -4.41 -20.20
N THR A 200 2.72 -4.48 -21.40
CA THR A 200 2.97 -5.75 -22.11
C THR A 200 3.96 -6.65 -21.36
N ILE A 201 5.06 -6.07 -20.89
CA ILE A 201 6.06 -6.81 -20.08
C ILE A 201 5.40 -7.35 -18.81
N LEU A 202 4.73 -6.51 -18.03
CA LEU A 202 4.09 -6.90 -16.77
C LEU A 202 3.00 -7.97 -16.99
N THR A 203 2.22 -7.83 -18.06
CA THR A 203 1.20 -8.84 -18.43
C THR A 203 1.85 -10.18 -18.80
N SER A 204 2.96 -10.16 -19.54
CA SER A 204 3.68 -11.37 -19.94
C SER A 204 4.35 -12.06 -18.76
N GLU A 205 4.95 -11.28 -17.85
CA GLU A 205 5.52 -11.79 -16.61
C GLU A 205 4.42 -12.37 -15.70
N GLY A 206 3.29 -11.69 -15.59
CA GLY A 206 2.13 -12.18 -14.84
C GLY A 206 1.58 -13.50 -15.39
N LYS A 207 1.46 -13.62 -16.71
CA LYS A 207 1.07 -14.90 -17.37
C LYS A 207 2.08 -16.00 -17.09
N LYS A 208 3.38 -15.72 -17.28
CA LYS A 208 4.44 -16.68 -16.98
C LYS A 208 4.37 -17.17 -15.53
N GLN A 209 4.22 -16.26 -14.59
CA GLN A 209 4.12 -16.61 -13.18
C GLN A 209 2.86 -17.42 -12.86
N ALA A 210 1.73 -17.06 -13.47
CA ALA A 210 0.47 -17.80 -13.33
C ALA A 210 0.59 -19.22 -13.86
N ASP A 211 1.24 -19.42 -15.03
CA ASP A 211 1.43 -20.73 -15.63
C ASP A 211 2.39 -21.61 -14.80
N ILE A 212 3.46 -21.01 -14.24
CA ILE A 212 4.36 -21.71 -13.32
C ILE A 212 3.59 -22.19 -12.09
N LEU A 213 2.87 -21.28 -11.41
CA LEU A 213 2.09 -21.60 -10.20
C LEU A 213 1.01 -22.64 -10.47
N ARG A 214 0.36 -22.57 -11.66
CA ARG A 214 -0.62 -23.59 -12.08
C ARG A 214 0.03 -24.95 -12.23
N SER A 215 1.16 -25.04 -12.96
CA SER A 215 1.88 -26.28 -13.17
C SER A 215 2.41 -26.89 -11.86
N GLU A 216 2.92 -26.05 -10.96
CA GLU A 216 3.34 -26.49 -9.61
C GLU A 216 2.15 -26.99 -8.79
N GLY A 217 1.02 -26.28 -8.84
CA GLY A 217 -0.22 -26.67 -8.19
C GLY A 217 -0.77 -28.01 -8.72
N GLU A 218 -0.79 -28.21 -10.04
CA GLU A 218 -1.19 -29.46 -10.67
C GLU A 218 -0.26 -30.64 -10.31
N LYS A 219 1.05 -30.38 -10.30
CA LYS A 219 2.05 -31.36 -9.86
C LYS A 219 1.84 -31.73 -8.38
N ALA A 220 1.68 -30.74 -7.50
CA ALA A 220 1.43 -30.99 -6.08
C ALA A 220 0.11 -31.74 -5.86
N ALA A 221 -0.95 -31.35 -6.57
CA ALA A 221 -2.24 -32.05 -6.52
C ALA A 221 -2.15 -33.51 -6.97
N THR A 222 -1.39 -33.79 -8.04
CA THR A 222 -1.18 -35.14 -8.54
C THR A 222 -0.40 -35.99 -7.55
N ILE A 223 0.69 -35.45 -6.98
CA ILE A 223 1.47 -36.14 -5.95
C ILE A 223 0.61 -36.46 -4.72
N ASN A 224 -0.14 -35.45 -4.23
CA ASN A 224 -1.00 -35.60 -3.05
C ASN A 224 -2.11 -36.65 -3.29
N ARG A 225 -2.69 -36.73 -4.51
CA ARG A 225 -3.68 -37.74 -4.86
C ARG A 225 -3.03 -39.15 -4.88
N ALA A 226 -1.88 -39.27 -5.51
CA ALA A 226 -1.16 -40.56 -5.55
C ALA A 226 -0.75 -41.03 -4.15
N GLU A 227 -0.37 -40.14 -3.29
CA GLU A 227 -0.01 -40.45 -1.91
C GLU A 227 -1.24 -40.82 -1.07
N ALA A 228 -2.36 -40.13 -1.26
CA ALA A 228 -3.65 -40.45 -0.64
C ALA A 228 -4.15 -41.84 -1.11
N ASP A 229 -4.09 -42.12 -2.40
CA ASP A 229 -4.48 -43.44 -2.97
C ASP A 229 -3.59 -44.56 -2.42
N LYS A 230 -2.29 -44.35 -2.33
CA LYS A 230 -1.35 -45.29 -1.72
C LYS A 230 -1.70 -45.54 -0.24
N GLN A 231 -1.92 -44.47 0.51
CA GLN A 231 -2.28 -44.58 1.93
C GLN A 231 -3.61 -45.28 2.13
N GLN A 232 -4.60 -44.97 1.28
CA GLN A 232 -5.88 -45.64 1.29
C GLN A 232 -5.74 -47.16 1.01
N ALA A 233 -4.93 -47.54 0.00
CA ALA A 233 -4.68 -48.94 -0.33
C ALA A 233 -4.00 -49.68 0.84
N ILE A 234 -3.00 -49.05 1.48
CA ILE A 234 -2.30 -49.63 2.63
C ILE A 234 -3.28 -49.83 3.81
N LEU A 235 -4.01 -48.77 4.18
CA LEU A 235 -4.98 -48.82 5.30
C LEU A 235 -6.07 -49.85 5.05
N ARG A 236 -6.52 -49.98 3.79
CA ARG A 236 -7.51 -51.00 3.40
C ARG A 236 -6.95 -52.39 3.53
N ALA A 237 -5.72 -52.63 3.05
CA ALA A 237 -5.06 -53.93 3.16
C ALA A 237 -4.76 -54.31 4.62
N GLU A 238 -4.33 -53.36 5.42
CA GLU A 238 -4.13 -53.57 6.88
C GLU A 238 -5.46 -53.84 7.59
N GLY A 239 -6.52 -53.11 7.26
CA GLY A 239 -7.86 -53.31 7.78
C GLY A 239 -8.40 -54.69 7.43
N GLU A 240 -8.24 -55.12 6.18
CA GLU A 240 -8.63 -56.47 5.72
C GLU A 240 -7.80 -57.54 6.42
N ALA A 241 -6.50 -57.36 6.58
CA ALA A 241 -5.64 -58.29 7.30
C ALA A 241 -6.03 -58.41 8.77
N GLN A 242 -6.27 -57.27 9.46
CA GLN A 242 -6.74 -57.27 10.86
C GLN A 242 -8.12 -57.88 10.98
N ALA A 243 -9.03 -57.61 10.04
CA ALA A 243 -10.35 -58.23 10.02
C ALA A 243 -10.27 -59.75 9.87
N ARG A 244 -9.35 -60.27 9.01
CA ARG A 244 -9.12 -61.72 8.88
C ARG A 244 -8.56 -62.35 10.14
N VAL A 245 -7.58 -61.68 10.79
CA VAL A 245 -7.00 -62.16 12.04
C VAL A 245 -8.06 -62.25 13.14
N ARG A 246 -8.81 -61.13 13.35
CA ARG A 246 -9.90 -61.10 14.33
C ARG A 246 -10.98 -62.12 14.08
N LYS A 247 -11.31 -62.34 12.78
CA LYS A 247 -12.29 -63.37 12.39
C LYS A 247 -11.77 -64.79 12.67
N ALA A 248 -10.48 -65.06 12.42
CA ALA A 248 -9.85 -66.34 12.74
C ALA A 248 -9.75 -66.56 14.25
N GLU A 249 -9.41 -65.54 15.02
CA GLU A 249 -9.39 -65.60 16.51
C GLU A 249 -10.80 -65.87 17.06
N ALA A 250 -11.82 -65.18 16.55
CA ALA A 250 -13.20 -65.41 16.93
C ALA A 250 -13.68 -66.81 16.56
N GLU A 251 -13.30 -67.33 15.38
CA GLU A 251 -13.59 -68.72 14.97
C GLU A 251 -12.86 -69.69 15.85
N ALA A 252 -11.59 -69.46 16.24
CA ALA A 252 -10.82 -70.31 17.17
C ALA A 252 -11.48 -70.39 18.54
N VAL A 253 -11.89 -69.25 19.11
CA VAL A 253 -12.60 -69.21 20.43
C VAL A 253 -13.94 -69.88 20.31
N ALA A 254 -14.65 -69.78 19.19
CA ALA A 254 -15.89 -70.47 18.98
C ALA A 254 -15.70 -71.99 18.93
N ILE A 255 -14.65 -72.46 18.25
CA ILE A 255 -14.24 -73.89 18.19
C ILE A 255 -13.92 -74.41 19.61
N GLU A 256 -13.17 -73.65 20.36
CA GLU A 256 -12.79 -74.03 21.72
C GLU A 256 -14.03 -74.22 22.61
N LYS A 257 -14.95 -73.23 22.58
CA LYS A 257 -16.23 -73.33 23.32
C LYS A 257 -17.14 -74.46 22.86
N ILE A 258 -17.20 -74.76 21.60
CA ILE A 258 -17.95 -75.88 21.05
C ILE A 258 -17.29 -77.22 21.48
N THR A 259 -15.97 -77.32 21.48
CA THR A 259 -15.25 -78.51 21.93
C THR A 259 -15.45 -78.78 23.41
N GLU A 260 -15.51 -77.70 24.24
CA GLU A 260 -15.84 -77.86 25.67
C GLU A 260 -17.29 -78.32 25.88
N ALA A 261 -18.22 -77.86 25.09
CA ALA A 261 -19.64 -78.18 25.21
C ALA A 261 -20.04 -79.57 24.72
N VAL A 262 -19.40 -80.09 23.65
CA VAL A 262 -19.83 -81.33 22.95
C VAL A 262 -19.03 -82.57 23.42
N GLY A 263 -17.96 -82.36 24.21
CA GLY A 263 -17.09 -83.48 24.65
C GLY A 263 -16.19 -84.02 23.56
N LYS A 264 -15.16 -84.83 23.98
CA LYS A 264 -14.07 -85.33 23.11
C LYS A 264 -14.44 -86.37 22.03
N SER A 265 -15.75 -86.71 21.91
CA SER A 265 -16.17 -87.76 20.98
C SER A 265 -16.59 -87.31 19.55
N THR A 266 -16.75 -85.99 19.34
CA THR A 266 -17.18 -85.46 18.03
C THR A 266 -16.15 -84.54 17.48
N ASN A 267 -15.71 -84.73 16.24
CA ASN A 267 -14.72 -83.83 15.62
C ASN A 267 -15.30 -82.43 15.35
N PRO A 268 -14.83 -81.37 16.01
CA PRO A 268 -15.41 -80.00 15.95
C PRO A 268 -15.33 -79.42 14.52
N ALA A 269 -14.39 -79.90 13.71
CA ALA A 269 -14.23 -79.50 12.30
C ALA A 269 -15.44 -79.85 11.43
N ASN A 270 -16.11 -80.99 11.72
CA ASN A 270 -17.32 -81.44 10.96
C ASN A 270 -18.52 -80.48 11.25
N TYR A 271 -18.66 -79.94 12.44
CA TYR A 271 -19.68 -78.98 12.80
C TYR A 271 -19.52 -77.64 12.06
N LEU A 272 -18.29 -77.12 11.98
CA LEU A 272 -17.99 -75.93 11.24
C LEU A 272 -18.16 -76.06 9.74
N LEU A 273 -17.78 -77.20 9.18
CA LEU A 273 -18.01 -77.54 7.77
C LEU A 273 -19.55 -77.57 7.49
N ALA A 274 -20.33 -78.18 8.35
CA ALA A 274 -21.78 -78.18 8.22
C ALA A 274 -22.40 -76.80 8.31
N GLN A 275 -21.93 -75.96 9.23
CA GLN A 275 -22.37 -74.56 9.40
C GLN A 275 -21.99 -73.71 8.16
N LYS A 276 -20.76 -73.79 7.66
CA LYS A 276 -20.35 -73.12 6.40
C LYS A 276 -21.14 -73.59 5.18
N TYR A 277 -21.46 -74.85 5.13
CA TYR A 277 -22.26 -75.43 4.05
C TYR A 277 -23.70 -74.89 4.12
N ILE A 278 -24.33 -74.80 5.29
CA ILE A 278 -25.66 -74.19 5.48
C ILE A 278 -25.67 -72.71 5.11
N GLN A 279 -24.63 -71.94 5.51
CA GLN A 279 -24.48 -70.55 5.11
C GLN A 279 -24.33 -70.38 3.61
N MET A 280 -23.53 -71.25 2.96
CA MET A 280 -23.37 -71.23 1.51
C MET A 280 -24.69 -71.56 0.78
N MET A 281 -25.45 -72.58 1.28
CA MET A 281 -26.73 -72.91 0.74
C MET A 281 -27.76 -71.78 0.94
N GLN A 282 -27.72 -71.06 2.06
CA GLN A 282 -28.58 -69.91 2.33
C GLN A 282 -28.26 -68.76 1.35
N SER A 283 -26.95 -68.49 1.10
CA SER A 283 -26.54 -67.45 0.14
C SER A 283 -26.91 -67.81 -1.30
N VAL A 284 -26.98 -69.07 -1.64
CA VAL A 284 -27.49 -69.60 -2.95
C VAL A 284 -28.99 -69.47 -3.05
N ALA A 285 -29.72 -69.70 -1.95
CA ALA A 285 -31.17 -69.61 -1.91
C ALA A 285 -31.68 -68.18 -1.96
N GLU A 286 -30.95 -67.22 -1.38
CA GLU A 286 -31.26 -65.79 -1.39
C GLU A 286 -30.89 -65.07 -2.68
N GLY A 287 -30.17 -65.69 -3.59
CA GLY A 287 -29.77 -65.12 -4.86
C GLY A 287 -30.89 -65.16 -5.91
N ASP A 288 -31.34 -63.97 -6.32
CA ASP A 288 -32.50 -63.75 -7.25
C ASP A 288 -32.24 -64.16 -8.72
N ARG A 289 -31.20 -64.99 -9.01
CA ARG A 289 -30.86 -65.50 -10.34
C ARG A 289 -30.66 -67.01 -10.30
N THR A 290 -31.40 -67.74 -11.16
CA THR A 290 -31.25 -69.19 -11.42
C THR A 290 -29.78 -69.51 -11.76
N LYS A 291 -29.04 -70.03 -10.78
CA LYS A 291 -27.67 -70.53 -10.98
C LYS A 291 -27.71 -72.06 -10.96
N THR A 292 -27.25 -72.64 -12.02
CA THR A 292 -27.01 -74.08 -12.08
C THR A 292 -25.74 -74.35 -11.30
N VAL A 293 -25.83 -75.00 -10.15
CA VAL A 293 -24.68 -75.39 -9.33
C VAL A 293 -24.21 -76.74 -9.75
N TYR A 294 -23.04 -76.83 -10.38
CA TYR A 294 -22.34 -78.10 -10.63
C TYR A 294 -21.63 -78.52 -9.34
N LEU A 295 -22.15 -79.57 -8.73
CA LEU A 295 -21.48 -80.19 -7.59
C LEU A 295 -20.50 -81.27 -8.15
N PRO A 296 -19.20 -81.20 -7.84
CA PRO A 296 -18.28 -82.26 -8.19
C PRO A 296 -18.65 -83.56 -7.47
N TYR A 297 -18.41 -84.70 -8.09
CA TYR A 297 -18.74 -86.04 -7.56
C TYR A 297 -18.18 -86.31 -6.16
N GLU A 298 -17.08 -85.67 -5.79
CA GLU A 298 -16.45 -85.74 -4.47
C GLU A 298 -17.28 -85.03 -3.34
N ALA A 299 -18.24 -84.18 -3.66
CA ALA A 299 -19.11 -83.59 -2.72
C ALA A 299 -20.21 -84.55 -2.14
N THR A 300 -20.40 -85.64 -2.78
CA THR A 300 -21.27 -86.76 -2.27
C THR A 300 -20.72 -87.38 -1.01
N ASN A 301 -19.41 -87.36 -0.76
CA ASN A 301 -18.81 -87.82 0.47
C ASN A 301 -19.08 -86.85 1.63
N LEU A 302 -19.28 -85.56 1.33
CA LEU A 302 -19.72 -84.57 2.31
C LEU A 302 -21.22 -84.67 2.68
N LEU A 303 -22.04 -85.11 1.74
CA LEU A 303 -23.44 -85.48 1.95
C LEU A 303 -23.59 -86.76 2.82
N GLY A 304 -22.62 -87.69 2.76
CA GLY A 304 -22.55 -88.81 3.64
C GLY A 304 -22.28 -88.44 5.11
N SER A 305 -21.56 -87.34 5.35
CA SER A 305 -21.35 -86.83 6.68
C SER A 305 -22.62 -86.18 7.31
N ILE A 306 -23.59 -85.71 6.48
CA ILE A 306 -24.90 -85.24 6.93
C ILE A 306 -25.77 -86.44 7.32
N GLY A 307 -25.59 -87.64 6.68
CA GLY A 307 -26.18 -88.90 7.15
C GLY A 307 -25.68 -89.31 8.53
N GLY A 308 -24.42 -89.03 8.82
CA GLY A 308 -23.85 -89.21 10.20
C GLY A 308 -24.48 -88.31 11.27
N ILE A 309 -24.97 -87.10 10.92
CA ILE A 309 -25.75 -86.26 11.83
C ILE A 309 -27.07 -86.90 12.17
N LYS A 310 -27.73 -87.56 11.26
CA LYS A 310 -28.99 -88.34 11.47
C LYS A 310 -28.73 -89.46 12.41
N GLU A 311 -27.60 -90.15 12.34
CA GLU A 311 -27.20 -91.24 13.24
C GLU A 311 -26.89 -90.77 14.66
N LEU A 312 -26.32 -89.57 14.82
CA LEU A 312 -26.11 -88.98 16.16
C LEU A 312 -27.42 -88.69 16.90
N PHE A 313 -28.49 -88.35 16.17
CA PHE A 313 -29.82 -88.14 16.78
C PHE A 313 -30.66 -89.44 16.86
N THR A 314 -30.28 -90.54 16.22
CA THR A 314 -30.96 -91.85 16.24
C THR A 314 -30.28 -92.85 17.16
N SER A 315 -29.00 -92.64 17.59
CA SER A 315 -28.30 -93.61 18.46
C SER A 315 -28.78 -93.55 19.93
N ASP A 316 -29.57 -92.58 20.33
CA ASP A 316 -30.06 -92.47 21.72
C ASP A 316 -31.37 -93.28 21.97
N LYS A 317 -31.96 -93.91 20.91
CA LYS A 317 -33.19 -94.72 21.06
C LYS A 317 -32.94 -96.28 21.09
N THR A 318 -31.72 -96.77 20.81
CA THR A 318 -31.42 -98.19 20.73
C THR A 318 -30.78 -98.76 22.02
N ASN A 319 -30.42 -97.97 23.01
CA ASN A 319 -29.86 -98.45 24.28
C ASN A 319 -30.91 -98.61 25.37
N ALA A 320 -32.19 -98.29 25.14
CA ALA A 320 -33.27 -98.51 26.10
C ALA A 320 -33.96 -99.84 26.00
N ASP A 321 -33.84 -100.59 24.90
CA ASP A 321 -34.56 -101.91 24.68
C ASP A 321 -33.70 -103.15 24.91
N ALA A 322 -32.36 -103.02 25.22
CA ALA A 322 -31.50 -104.17 25.42
C ALA A 322 -31.28 -104.59 26.88
N LYS A 323 -32.00 -103.94 27.90
CA LYS A 323 -31.92 -104.32 29.36
C LYS A 323 -33.16 -105.03 29.85
N GLY A 324 -34.10 -105.46 29.01
CA GLY A 324 -35.38 -106.08 29.44
C GLY A 324 -35.55 -107.58 29.14
N LYS A 325 -34.54 -108.30 28.70
CA LYS A 325 -34.65 -109.80 28.54
C LYS A 325 -33.41 -110.52 28.97
N LYS A 326 -33.22 -110.66 30.30
CA LYS A 326 -32.53 -111.75 30.99
C LYS A 326 -32.97 -111.73 32.42
N ALA A 327 -34.11 -112.25 32.70
CA ALA A 327 -34.53 -112.91 33.93
C ALA A 327 -35.84 -113.63 33.65
N GLU A 328 -35.68 -114.77 33.16
CA GLU A 328 -36.32 -116.04 33.48
C GLU A 328 -35.54 -117.16 32.83
#